data_8f686bf0d67f1d901fa1bfed93fb8c31
#
_entry.id   8f686bf0d67f1d901fa1bfed93fb8c31
#
_cell.length_a   1.000
_cell.length_b   1.000
_cell.length_c   1.000
_cell.angle_alpha   90.00
_cell.angle_beta   90.00
_cell.angle_gamma   90.00
#
_symmetry.space_group_name_H-M   'P 1'
#
loop_
_entity.id
_entity.type
_entity.pdbx_description
1 polymer ?
#
loop_
_entity_poly.entity_id
_entity_poly.type
_entity_poly.pdbx_seq_one_letter_code
_entity_poly.pdbx_strand_id
1 'polypeptide(L)'
;MSKNKVLQPDFKMSYFLPKYWLTWVGVIILYTISWLPYKLQLFLGKLLGRLLYKIGSSRKKVAMKNLELCFPEMSQEELTHTLKKNFENTGIALFETGMGWWWPDWRVKRKIKIVGLEHLEKAKQEDKGVLLLTMHYLSVEINCRGIGMGHPMVVFYRPHNNQLMEFFQFRGRGRSNKYMLGKRDVKGLITALRQKEVCVYLPDQDYGRNRSLFVPFFAVPDAATTTGTLIFARQKNIQNHILIPTRNDDGSGYTLEIKPMMENFPTDDDEADLIRINQELEKAIMYKPEQYMWLHRRFKTRPNKDDPSLYK
;
A
#
# COMPACT_ATOMS: atom_id res chain seq x y z
N MET A 1 -7.05 24.41 8.93
CA MET A 1 -7.15 23.48 7.77
C MET A 1 -5.84 23.50 7.00
N SER A 2 -5.24 22.34 6.72
CA SER A 2 -4.01 22.28 5.90
C SER A 2 -4.27 22.90 4.52
N LYS A 3 -3.43 23.85 4.10
CA LYS A 3 -3.50 24.52 2.78
C LYS A 3 -3.22 23.55 1.61
N ASN A 4 -2.82 22.32 1.87
CA ASN A 4 -2.30 21.37 0.90
C ASN A 4 -3.18 20.11 0.72
N LYS A 5 -4.46 20.16 1.11
CA LYS A 5 -5.40 19.09 0.77
C LYS A 5 -5.52 19.00 -0.75
N VAL A 6 -5.38 17.79 -1.26
CA VAL A 6 -5.65 17.54 -2.68
C VAL A 6 -7.15 17.70 -2.90
N LEU A 7 -7.51 18.60 -3.81
CA LEU A 7 -8.91 18.86 -4.13
C LEU A 7 -9.43 17.83 -5.12
N GLN A 8 -10.73 17.52 -5.02
CA GLN A 8 -11.38 16.63 -5.98
C GLN A 8 -11.33 17.27 -7.36
N PRO A 9 -10.83 16.56 -8.37
CA PRO A 9 -10.86 17.06 -9.74
C PRO A 9 -12.29 17.10 -10.27
N ASP A 10 -12.63 18.18 -10.99
CA ASP A 10 -13.91 18.29 -11.68
C ASP A 10 -13.94 17.41 -12.93
N PHE A 11 -15.14 16.95 -13.29
CA PHE A 11 -15.36 16.31 -14.57
C PHE A 11 -15.28 17.35 -15.70
N LYS A 12 -14.50 17.05 -16.74
CA LYS A 12 -14.32 17.96 -17.87
C LYS A 12 -14.85 17.35 -19.16
N MET A 13 -15.55 18.13 -19.98
CA MET A 13 -16.03 17.70 -21.30
C MET A 13 -14.87 17.24 -22.21
N SER A 14 -13.67 17.78 -22.01
CA SER A 14 -12.48 17.33 -22.73
C SER A 14 -12.11 15.86 -22.50
N TYR A 15 -12.68 15.19 -21.50
CA TYR A 15 -12.47 13.76 -21.26
C TYR A 15 -13.12 12.86 -22.31
N PHE A 16 -14.00 13.39 -23.16
CA PHE A 16 -14.54 12.68 -24.32
C PHE A 16 -13.65 12.73 -25.57
N LEU A 17 -12.56 13.49 -25.54
CA LEU A 17 -11.62 13.56 -26.67
C LEU A 17 -10.93 12.19 -26.92
N PRO A 18 -10.52 11.90 -28.17
CA PRO A 18 -9.93 10.61 -28.56
C PRO A 18 -8.74 10.14 -27.70
N LYS A 19 -7.93 11.07 -27.19
CA LYS A 19 -6.80 10.74 -26.30
C LYS A 19 -7.21 10.02 -25.01
N TYR A 20 -8.48 10.05 -24.61
CA TYR A 20 -8.99 9.38 -23.41
C TYR A 20 -9.80 8.11 -23.72
N TRP A 21 -10.07 7.80 -24.98
CA TRP A 21 -10.92 6.65 -25.32
C TRP A 21 -10.40 5.34 -24.79
N LEU A 22 -9.09 5.08 -24.91
CA LEU A 22 -8.49 3.88 -24.33
C LEU A 22 -8.64 3.84 -22.80
N THR A 23 -8.56 4.99 -22.14
CA THR A 23 -8.81 5.08 -20.69
C THR A 23 -10.27 4.77 -20.37
N TRP A 24 -11.22 5.27 -21.15
CA TRP A 24 -12.64 4.94 -21.01
C TRP A 24 -12.90 3.45 -21.16
N VAL A 25 -12.34 2.83 -22.19
CA VAL A 25 -12.43 1.36 -22.39
C VAL A 25 -11.93 0.63 -21.15
N GLY A 26 -10.75 0.99 -20.65
CA GLY A 26 -10.19 0.37 -19.44
C GLY A 26 -11.08 0.57 -18.20
N VAL A 27 -11.62 1.77 -18.00
CA VAL A 27 -12.51 2.10 -16.87
C VAL A 27 -13.82 1.32 -16.97
N ILE A 28 -14.44 1.27 -18.18
CA ILE A 28 -15.70 0.53 -18.41
C ILE A 28 -15.49 -0.97 -18.16
N ILE A 29 -14.41 -1.55 -18.67
CA ILE A 29 -14.08 -2.95 -18.43
C ILE A 29 -13.92 -3.20 -16.93
N LEU A 30 -13.12 -2.37 -16.25
CA LEU A 30 -12.86 -2.50 -14.81
C LEU A 30 -14.16 -2.33 -14.00
N TYR A 31 -14.99 -1.37 -14.35
CA TYR A 31 -16.31 -1.16 -13.75
C TYR A 31 -17.21 -2.39 -13.92
N THR A 32 -17.35 -2.89 -15.13
CA THR A 32 -18.18 -4.05 -15.44
C THR A 32 -17.72 -5.29 -14.69
N ILE A 33 -16.39 -5.57 -14.70
CA ILE A 33 -15.81 -6.69 -13.97
C ILE A 33 -16.03 -6.56 -12.47
N SER A 34 -15.99 -5.34 -11.92
CA SER A 34 -16.18 -5.14 -10.48
C SER A 34 -17.55 -5.57 -9.97
N TRP A 35 -18.57 -5.67 -10.85
CA TRP A 35 -19.91 -6.13 -10.49
C TRP A 35 -20.11 -7.66 -10.57
N LEU A 36 -19.18 -8.38 -11.17
CA LEU A 36 -19.24 -9.84 -11.22
C LEU A 36 -19.22 -10.47 -9.82
N PRO A 37 -19.65 -11.73 -9.65
CA PRO A 37 -19.45 -12.47 -8.42
C PRO A 37 -18.01 -12.49 -7.97
N TYR A 38 -17.73 -12.31 -6.68
CA TYR A 38 -16.39 -12.17 -6.14
C TYR A 38 -15.44 -13.32 -6.57
N LYS A 39 -15.89 -14.57 -6.46
CA LYS A 39 -15.10 -15.74 -6.87
C LYS A 39 -14.71 -15.70 -8.36
N LEU A 40 -15.62 -15.21 -9.21
CA LEU A 40 -15.33 -15.06 -10.64
C LEU A 40 -14.30 -13.97 -10.89
N GLN A 41 -14.34 -12.86 -10.15
CA GLN A 41 -13.32 -11.82 -10.23
C GLN A 41 -11.94 -12.35 -9.81
N LEU A 42 -11.85 -13.16 -8.75
CA LEU A 42 -10.60 -13.80 -8.33
C LEU A 42 -10.07 -14.74 -9.43
N PHE A 43 -10.93 -15.55 -10.03
CA PHE A 43 -10.55 -16.46 -11.10
C PHE A 43 -10.01 -15.70 -12.33
N LEU A 44 -10.77 -14.71 -12.83
CA LEU A 44 -10.36 -13.88 -13.97
C LEU A 44 -9.08 -13.09 -13.67
N GLY A 45 -8.94 -12.58 -12.43
CA GLY A 45 -7.73 -11.90 -11.97
C GLY A 45 -6.51 -12.82 -12.00
N LYS A 46 -6.63 -14.07 -11.54
CA LYS A 46 -5.55 -15.06 -11.65
C LYS A 46 -5.17 -15.32 -13.11
N LEU A 47 -6.15 -15.48 -14.02
CA LEU A 47 -5.87 -15.66 -15.44
C LEU A 47 -5.12 -14.46 -16.03
N LEU A 48 -5.56 -13.26 -15.72
CA LEU A 48 -4.88 -12.02 -16.13
C LEU A 48 -3.45 -11.97 -15.56
N GLY A 49 -3.26 -12.33 -14.30
CA GLY A 49 -1.95 -12.38 -13.66
C GLY A 49 -1.01 -13.37 -14.34
N ARG A 50 -1.50 -14.56 -14.74
CA ARG A 50 -0.74 -15.55 -15.51
C ARG A 50 -0.33 -15.02 -16.88
N LEU A 51 -1.22 -14.28 -17.54
CA LEU A 51 -0.90 -13.62 -18.81
C LEU A 51 0.19 -12.54 -18.59
N LEU A 52 0.04 -11.69 -17.57
CA LEU A 52 1.04 -10.67 -17.21
C LEU A 52 2.41 -11.29 -16.87
N TYR A 53 2.44 -12.46 -16.22
CA TYR A 53 3.68 -13.20 -15.97
C TYR A 53 4.38 -13.63 -17.26
N LYS A 54 3.61 -14.05 -18.28
CA LYS A 54 4.16 -14.46 -19.58
C LYS A 54 4.73 -13.28 -20.38
N ILE A 55 4.04 -12.15 -20.41
CA ILE A 55 4.40 -11.00 -21.25
C ILE A 55 5.22 -9.92 -20.51
N GLY A 56 5.13 -9.85 -19.20
CA GLY A 56 5.68 -8.77 -18.36
C GLY A 56 7.17 -8.91 -18.04
N SER A 57 8.05 -9.06 -19.04
CA SER A 57 9.47 -9.38 -18.85
C SER A 57 10.22 -8.45 -17.90
N SER A 58 10.07 -7.13 -18.02
CA SER A 58 10.78 -6.13 -17.19
C SER A 58 10.37 -6.20 -15.70
N ARG A 59 9.06 -6.22 -15.41
CA ARG A 59 8.58 -6.29 -14.03
C ARG A 59 8.85 -7.63 -13.38
N LYS A 60 8.79 -8.71 -14.19
CA LYS A 60 9.15 -10.04 -13.73
C LYS A 60 10.62 -10.12 -13.28
N LYS A 61 11.55 -9.54 -14.04
CA LYS A 61 12.97 -9.45 -13.66
C LYS A 61 13.16 -8.70 -12.35
N VAL A 62 12.48 -7.55 -12.18
CA VAL A 62 12.55 -6.76 -10.94
C VAL A 62 12.02 -7.57 -9.74
N ALA A 63 10.87 -8.21 -9.88
CA ALA A 63 10.28 -8.98 -8.80
C ALA A 63 11.11 -10.20 -8.43
N MET A 64 11.64 -10.95 -9.42
CA MET A 64 12.55 -12.06 -9.16
C MET A 64 13.80 -11.58 -8.42
N LYS A 65 14.42 -10.47 -8.87
CA LYS A 65 15.60 -9.93 -8.23
C LYS A 65 15.34 -9.52 -6.77
N ASN A 66 14.19 -8.94 -6.48
CA ASN A 66 13.80 -8.62 -5.09
C ASN A 66 13.66 -9.88 -4.24
N LEU A 67 13.03 -10.93 -4.77
CA LEU A 67 12.89 -12.21 -4.07
C LEU A 67 14.25 -12.87 -3.82
N GLU A 68 15.13 -12.94 -4.82
CA GLU A 68 16.50 -13.46 -4.68
C GLU A 68 17.31 -12.71 -3.62
N LEU A 69 17.20 -11.39 -3.58
CA LEU A 69 17.90 -10.55 -2.60
C LEU A 69 17.35 -10.72 -1.19
N CYS A 70 16.03 -10.86 -1.04
CA CYS A 70 15.37 -10.99 0.27
C CYS A 70 15.48 -12.41 0.83
N PHE A 71 15.50 -13.43 -0.02
CA PHE A 71 15.40 -14.84 0.37
C PHE A 71 16.51 -15.68 -0.28
N PRO A 72 17.78 -15.43 0.03
CA PRO A 72 18.91 -16.14 -0.59
C PRO A 72 18.92 -17.66 -0.30
N GLU A 73 18.26 -18.08 0.78
CA GLU A 73 18.16 -19.49 1.19
C GLU A 73 17.05 -20.27 0.43
N MET A 74 16.16 -19.56 -0.27
CA MET A 74 15.11 -20.21 -1.06
C MET A 74 15.66 -20.78 -2.36
N SER A 75 15.22 -21.99 -2.69
CA SER A 75 15.51 -22.59 -3.99
C SER A 75 14.92 -21.79 -5.15
N GLN A 76 15.49 -21.92 -6.34
CA GLN A 76 14.96 -21.26 -7.56
C GLN A 76 13.52 -21.72 -7.90
N GLU A 77 13.14 -22.93 -7.48
CA GLU A 77 11.78 -23.42 -7.64
C GLU A 77 10.79 -22.66 -6.72
N GLU A 78 11.14 -22.50 -5.44
CA GLU A 78 10.32 -21.73 -4.45
C GLU A 78 10.21 -20.27 -4.84
N LEU A 79 11.31 -19.62 -5.24
CA LEU A 79 11.30 -18.24 -5.73
C LEU A 79 10.41 -18.08 -6.96
N THR A 80 10.52 -19.03 -7.90
CA THR A 80 9.68 -19.02 -9.12
C THR A 80 8.21 -19.27 -8.80
N HIS A 81 7.91 -20.16 -7.84
CA HIS A 81 6.55 -20.39 -7.38
C HIS A 81 5.95 -19.12 -6.75
N THR A 82 6.66 -18.51 -5.82
CA THR A 82 6.26 -17.26 -5.17
C THR A 82 6.04 -16.15 -6.18
N LEU A 83 6.93 -16.01 -7.16
CA LEU A 83 6.80 -15.03 -8.23
C LEU A 83 5.55 -15.25 -9.09
N LYS A 84 5.26 -16.50 -9.48
CA LYS A 84 4.04 -16.84 -10.24
C LYS A 84 2.79 -16.47 -9.44
N LYS A 85 2.75 -16.81 -8.15
CA LYS A 85 1.66 -16.42 -7.25
C LYS A 85 1.55 -14.92 -7.10
N ASN A 86 2.66 -14.19 -7.01
CA ASN A 86 2.66 -12.73 -6.94
C ASN A 86 2.05 -12.09 -8.19
N PHE A 87 2.33 -12.64 -9.38
CA PHE A 87 1.69 -12.17 -10.61
C PHE A 87 0.20 -12.51 -10.66
N GLU A 88 -0.24 -13.68 -10.19
CA GLU A 88 -1.67 -14.00 -10.03
C GLU A 88 -2.34 -12.96 -9.11
N ASN A 89 -1.71 -12.64 -7.98
CA ASN A 89 -2.18 -11.62 -7.05
C ASN A 89 -2.18 -10.21 -7.66
N THR A 90 -1.20 -9.89 -8.52
CA THR A 90 -1.17 -8.62 -9.26
C THR A 90 -2.36 -8.50 -10.21
N GLY A 91 -2.71 -9.57 -10.92
CA GLY A 91 -3.90 -9.58 -11.79
C GLY A 91 -5.20 -9.40 -11.01
N ILE A 92 -5.32 -10.02 -9.82
CA ILE A 92 -6.48 -9.82 -8.93
C ILE A 92 -6.53 -8.37 -8.44
N ALA A 93 -5.39 -7.79 -8.07
CA ALA A 93 -5.30 -6.41 -7.54
C ALA A 93 -5.84 -5.36 -8.51
N LEU A 94 -5.72 -5.58 -9.82
CA LEU A 94 -6.33 -4.71 -10.81
C LEU A 94 -7.86 -4.69 -10.66
N PHE A 95 -8.49 -5.82 -10.39
CA PHE A 95 -9.95 -5.89 -10.18
C PHE A 95 -10.34 -5.39 -8.79
N GLU A 96 -9.51 -5.61 -7.78
CA GLU A 96 -9.68 -5.06 -6.43
C GLU A 96 -9.69 -3.52 -6.43
N THR A 97 -9.01 -2.90 -7.38
CA THR A 97 -9.12 -1.45 -7.62
C THR A 97 -10.56 -1.06 -7.93
N GLY A 98 -11.21 -1.77 -8.84
CA GLY A 98 -12.63 -1.56 -9.17
C GLY A 98 -13.55 -1.84 -7.99
N MET A 99 -13.27 -2.89 -7.22
CA MET A 99 -14.02 -3.21 -6.00
C MET A 99 -13.93 -2.05 -4.99
N GLY A 100 -12.71 -1.55 -4.71
CA GLY A 100 -12.49 -0.43 -3.79
C GLY A 100 -13.21 0.86 -4.22
N TRP A 101 -13.22 1.13 -5.53
CA TRP A 101 -13.78 2.37 -6.05
C TRP A 101 -15.30 2.35 -6.20
N TRP A 102 -15.92 1.22 -6.59
CA TRP A 102 -17.33 1.20 -7.01
C TRP A 102 -18.24 0.31 -6.17
N TRP A 103 -17.72 -0.67 -5.43
CA TRP A 103 -18.61 -1.48 -4.62
C TRP A 103 -19.40 -0.64 -3.62
N PRO A 104 -20.70 -0.95 -3.43
CA PRO A 104 -21.46 -0.37 -2.33
C PRO A 104 -20.96 -0.86 -0.97
N ASP A 105 -21.17 -0.08 0.08
CA ASP A 105 -20.64 -0.33 1.41
C ASP A 105 -21.02 -1.71 1.97
N TRP A 106 -22.28 -2.13 1.73
CA TRP A 106 -22.73 -3.44 2.19
C TRP A 106 -21.93 -4.59 1.58
N ARG A 107 -21.51 -4.45 0.32
CA ARG A 107 -20.73 -5.49 -0.37
C ARG A 107 -19.29 -5.53 0.14
N VAL A 108 -18.71 -4.38 0.43
CA VAL A 108 -17.37 -4.27 1.04
C VAL A 108 -17.41 -4.85 2.46
N LYS A 109 -18.37 -4.43 3.30
CA LYS A 109 -18.54 -4.93 4.68
C LYS A 109 -18.63 -6.45 4.77
N ARG A 110 -19.29 -7.11 3.81
CA ARG A 110 -19.40 -8.58 3.76
C ARG A 110 -18.07 -9.27 3.44
N LYS A 111 -17.07 -8.54 2.94
CA LYS A 111 -15.78 -9.10 2.50
C LYS A 111 -14.61 -8.67 3.37
N ILE A 112 -14.79 -7.75 4.27
CA ILE A 112 -13.75 -7.22 5.15
C ILE A 112 -14.00 -7.70 6.58
N LYS A 113 -13.00 -8.35 7.17
CA LYS A 113 -12.89 -8.61 8.60
C LYS A 113 -11.78 -7.74 9.17
N ILE A 114 -12.07 -6.94 10.19
CA ILE A 114 -11.06 -6.14 10.91
C ILE A 114 -10.82 -6.84 12.26
N VAL A 115 -9.55 -7.05 12.58
CA VAL A 115 -9.07 -7.59 13.85
C VAL A 115 -8.23 -6.51 14.53
N GLY A 116 -8.38 -6.31 15.83
CA GLY A 116 -7.66 -5.26 16.56
C GLY A 116 -8.27 -3.86 16.40
N LEU A 117 -9.54 -3.77 15.99
CA LEU A 117 -10.25 -2.48 15.86
C LEU A 117 -10.30 -1.71 17.17
N GLU A 118 -10.36 -2.43 18.30
CA GLU A 118 -10.32 -1.91 19.65
C GLU A 118 -9.10 -0.99 19.91
N HIS A 119 -8.00 -1.18 19.20
CA HIS A 119 -6.83 -0.32 19.34
C HIS A 119 -7.10 1.10 18.81
N LEU A 120 -7.85 1.23 17.70
CA LEU A 120 -8.24 2.54 17.17
C LEU A 120 -9.28 3.22 18.06
N GLU A 121 -10.21 2.44 18.58
CA GLU A 121 -11.25 2.94 19.50
C GLU A 121 -10.64 3.41 20.81
N LYS A 122 -9.67 2.67 21.36
CA LYS A 122 -8.91 3.07 22.56
C LYS A 122 -8.14 4.36 22.32
N ALA A 123 -7.43 4.48 21.19
CA ALA A 123 -6.71 5.71 20.84
C ALA A 123 -7.67 6.92 20.79
N LYS A 124 -8.86 6.74 20.23
CA LYS A 124 -9.89 7.77 20.18
C LYS A 124 -10.41 8.14 21.58
N GLN A 125 -10.64 7.16 22.46
CA GLN A 125 -11.05 7.39 23.85
C GLN A 125 -9.97 8.14 24.66
N GLU A 126 -8.70 7.82 24.41
CA GLU A 126 -7.54 8.47 25.02
C GLU A 126 -7.19 9.82 24.37
N ASP A 127 -7.98 10.28 23.41
CA ASP A 127 -7.79 11.55 22.69
C ASP A 127 -6.44 11.64 21.99
N LYS A 128 -5.99 10.53 21.37
CA LYS A 128 -4.71 10.39 20.66
C LYS A 128 -4.89 10.26 19.15
N GLY A 129 -3.92 10.80 18.41
CA GLY A 129 -3.77 10.51 16.98
C GLY A 129 -3.25 9.08 16.75
N VAL A 130 -3.48 8.55 15.57
CA VAL A 130 -3.00 7.20 15.22
C VAL A 130 -2.16 7.26 13.95
N LEU A 131 -0.95 6.68 14.02
CA LEU A 131 -0.15 6.37 12.86
C LEU A 131 -0.25 4.86 12.57
N LEU A 132 -0.96 4.51 11.50
CA LEU A 132 -1.00 3.15 10.96
C LEU A 132 0.15 2.97 9.98
N LEU A 133 1.17 2.23 10.39
CA LEU A 133 2.25 1.79 9.53
C LEU A 133 1.83 0.51 8.81
N THR A 134 1.93 0.49 7.51
CA THR A 134 1.60 -0.67 6.67
C THR A 134 2.56 -0.78 5.50
N MET A 135 2.40 -1.79 4.67
CA MET A 135 3.22 -2.02 3.49
C MET A 135 2.36 -2.02 2.22
N HIS A 136 3.02 -1.90 1.07
CA HIS A 136 2.34 -1.98 -0.22
C HIS A 136 1.94 -3.42 -0.55
N TYR A 137 0.90 -3.92 0.10
CA TYR A 137 0.20 -5.10 -0.41
C TYR A 137 -0.56 -4.75 -1.68
N LEU A 138 -0.64 -5.70 -2.61
CA LEU A 138 -1.27 -5.51 -3.92
C LEU A 138 -2.74 -5.07 -3.81
N SER A 139 -3.44 -5.52 -2.76
CA SER A 139 -4.86 -5.23 -2.48
C SER A 139 -5.13 -3.87 -1.79
N VAL A 140 -4.20 -2.92 -1.87
CA VAL A 140 -4.25 -1.65 -1.12
C VAL A 140 -5.59 -0.88 -1.29
N GLU A 141 -6.16 -0.86 -2.49
CA GLU A 141 -7.38 -0.07 -2.77
C GLU A 141 -8.60 -0.58 -1.97
N ILE A 142 -8.83 -1.90 -1.99
CA ILE A 142 -9.95 -2.49 -1.25
C ILE A 142 -9.70 -2.49 0.27
N ASN A 143 -8.46 -2.64 0.71
CA ASN A 143 -8.08 -2.62 2.11
C ASN A 143 -8.28 -1.22 2.73
N CYS A 144 -7.81 -0.17 2.04
CA CYS A 144 -8.08 1.22 2.45
C CYS A 144 -9.58 1.51 2.51
N ARG A 145 -10.35 0.98 1.54
CA ARG A 145 -11.81 1.09 1.54
C ARG A 145 -12.41 0.42 2.76
N GLY A 146 -11.92 -0.76 3.14
CA GLY A 146 -12.41 -1.53 4.27
C GLY A 146 -12.28 -0.81 5.61
N ILE A 147 -11.09 -0.31 5.93
CA ILE A 147 -10.84 0.43 7.18
C ILE A 147 -11.57 1.78 7.15
N GLY A 148 -11.46 2.51 6.05
CA GLY A 148 -11.96 3.87 5.95
C GLY A 148 -13.48 4.00 6.06
N MET A 149 -14.26 2.93 5.89
CA MET A 149 -15.71 2.96 6.11
C MET A 149 -16.10 3.19 7.58
N GLY A 150 -15.31 2.69 8.52
CA GLY A 150 -15.54 2.88 9.96
C GLY A 150 -14.64 3.97 10.54
N HIS A 151 -13.43 4.07 10.04
CA HIS A 151 -12.38 4.98 10.51
C HIS A 151 -11.76 5.74 9.32
N PRO A 152 -12.41 6.83 8.86
CA PRO A 152 -11.92 7.62 7.74
C PRO A 152 -10.48 8.12 7.98
N MET A 153 -9.58 7.82 7.06
CA MET A 153 -8.14 8.00 7.23
C MET A 153 -7.63 9.25 6.50
N VAL A 154 -6.49 9.76 6.95
CA VAL A 154 -5.68 10.73 6.22
C VAL A 154 -4.52 9.98 5.57
N VAL A 155 -4.36 10.17 4.27
CA VAL A 155 -3.36 9.44 3.47
C VAL A 155 -2.57 10.38 2.57
N PHE A 156 -1.33 10.01 2.27
CA PHE A 156 -0.62 10.65 1.17
C PHE A 156 -1.19 10.21 -0.18
N TYR A 157 -1.27 11.15 -1.10
CA TYR A 157 -1.82 10.96 -2.41
C TYR A 157 -0.88 11.49 -3.51
N ARG A 158 -0.73 10.70 -4.53
CA ARG A 158 -0.07 11.11 -5.76
C ARG A 158 -1.10 11.15 -6.89
N PRO A 159 -1.38 12.33 -7.46
CA PRO A 159 -2.24 12.44 -8.62
C PRO A 159 -1.76 11.58 -9.79
N HIS A 160 -2.71 11.00 -10.53
CA HIS A 160 -2.41 10.23 -11.72
C HIS A 160 -2.09 11.14 -12.89
N ASN A 161 -1.14 10.76 -13.75
CA ASN A 161 -0.74 11.59 -14.90
C ASN A 161 -1.88 11.72 -15.95
N ASN A 162 -2.69 10.67 -16.14
CA ASN A 162 -3.88 10.74 -16.98
C ASN A 162 -5.02 11.35 -16.16
N GLN A 163 -5.51 12.51 -16.60
CA GLN A 163 -6.51 13.29 -15.84
C GLN A 163 -7.87 12.58 -15.69
N LEU A 164 -8.28 11.76 -16.65
CA LEU A 164 -9.51 10.98 -16.54
C LEU A 164 -9.35 9.85 -15.50
N MET A 165 -8.21 9.16 -15.51
CA MET A 165 -7.91 8.17 -14.48
C MET A 165 -7.80 8.82 -13.09
N GLU A 166 -7.21 10.03 -13.02
CA GLU A 166 -7.16 10.83 -11.79
C GLU A 166 -8.55 11.11 -11.23
N PHE A 167 -9.49 11.50 -12.09
CA PHE A 167 -10.87 11.75 -11.68
C PHE A 167 -11.51 10.52 -11.02
N PHE A 168 -11.34 9.33 -11.59
CA PHE A 168 -11.89 8.10 -11.02
C PHE A 168 -11.15 7.66 -9.76
N GLN A 169 -9.83 7.70 -9.77
CA GLN A 169 -8.99 7.31 -8.63
C GLN A 169 -9.28 8.20 -7.42
N PHE A 170 -9.32 9.52 -7.62
CA PHE A 170 -9.62 10.44 -6.53
C PHE A 170 -11.00 10.18 -5.92
N ARG A 171 -12.03 10.03 -6.75
CA ARG A 171 -13.40 9.74 -6.29
C ARG A 171 -13.48 8.39 -5.57
N GLY A 172 -12.82 7.37 -6.11
CA GLY A 172 -12.77 6.04 -5.50
C GLY A 172 -12.17 6.08 -4.10
N ARG A 173 -10.98 6.67 -3.97
CA ARG A 173 -10.27 6.79 -2.69
C ARG A 173 -10.95 7.75 -1.71
N GLY A 174 -11.59 8.82 -2.22
CA GLY A 174 -12.34 9.78 -1.40
C GLY A 174 -13.53 9.18 -0.66
N ARG A 175 -14.01 8.00 -1.07
CA ARG A 175 -15.12 7.30 -0.36
C ARG A 175 -14.77 6.79 1.02
N SER A 176 -13.50 6.65 1.34
CA SER A 176 -13.02 6.07 2.60
C SER A 176 -12.00 6.93 3.31
N ASN A 177 -11.43 7.91 2.63
CA ASN A 177 -10.48 8.81 3.24
C ASN A 177 -11.19 10.08 3.71
N LYS A 178 -10.82 10.57 4.89
CA LYS A 178 -11.32 11.85 5.40
C LYS A 178 -10.86 13.00 4.50
N TYR A 179 -9.60 12.95 4.10
CA TYR A 179 -9.00 13.76 3.05
C TYR A 179 -7.64 13.19 2.64
N MET A 180 -7.15 13.64 1.50
CA MET A 180 -5.87 13.23 0.95
C MET A 180 -4.89 14.41 0.93
N LEU A 181 -3.62 14.14 1.24
CA LEU A 181 -2.53 15.10 1.27
C LEU A 181 -1.59 14.84 0.10
N GLY A 182 -1.05 15.88 -0.50
CA GLY A 182 0.01 15.72 -1.51
C GLY A 182 1.19 14.91 -0.94
N LYS A 183 1.78 14.03 -1.75
CA LYS A 183 2.82 13.06 -1.33
C LYS A 183 4.07 13.65 -0.64
N ARG A 184 4.23 14.98 -0.65
CA ARG A 184 5.34 15.69 0.00
C ARG A 184 4.89 16.59 1.15
N ASP A 185 3.61 16.55 1.48
CA ASP A 185 3.04 17.40 2.54
C ASP A 185 3.25 16.79 3.93
N VAL A 186 4.52 16.72 4.34
CA VAL A 186 4.92 16.25 5.67
C VAL A 186 4.23 17.05 6.78
N LYS A 187 4.17 18.39 6.62
CA LYS A 187 3.52 19.26 7.61
C LYS A 187 2.02 18.98 7.74
N GLY A 188 1.36 18.67 6.62
CA GLY A 188 -0.05 18.30 6.62
C GLY A 188 -0.32 17.02 7.42
N LEU A 189 0.52 15.98 7.27
CA LEU A 189 0.36 14.72 8.01
C LEU A 189 0.65 14.91 9.51
N ILE A 190 1.68 15.69 9.87
CA ILE A 190 1.95 16.05 11.26
C ILE A 190 0.74 16.78 11.87
N THR A 191 0.16 17.72 11.12
CA THR A 191 -1.04 18.45 11.58
C THR A 191 -2.21 17.51 11.78
N ALA A 192 -2.44 16.56 10.87
CA ALA A 192 -3.49 15.56 10.99
C ALA A 192 -3.31 14.69 12.25
N LEU A 193 -2.10 14.18 12.50
CA LEU A 193 -1.79 13.41 13.71
C LEU A 193 -2.07 14.21 15.00
N ARG A 194 -1.65 15.48 15.03
CA ARG A 194 -1.94 16.39 16.16
C ARG A 194 -3.42 16.72 16.32
N GLN A 195 -4.20 16.64 15.24
CA GLN A 195 -5.66 16.74 15.24
C GLN A 195 -6.35 15.41 15.54
N LYS A 196 -5.58 14.41 16.01
CA LYS A 196 -6.07 13.11 16.47
C LYS A 196 -6.73 12.29 15.36
N GLU A 197 -6.25 12.49 14.12
CA GLU A 197 -6.71 11.73 12.98
C GLU A 197 -6.00 10.37 12.89
N VAL A 198 -6.65 9.44 12.21
CA VAL A 198 -6.01 8.18 11.79
C VAL A 198 -5.25 8.43 10.50
N CYS A 199 -3.94 8.36 10.55
CA CYS A 199 -3.05 8.59 9.41
C CYS A 199 -2.41 7.28 8.97
N VAL A 200 -2.38 7.00 7.66
CA VAL A 200 -1.73 5.81 7.11
C VAL A 200 -0.43 6.19 6.42
N TYR A 201 0.62 5.45 6.71
CA TYR A 201 1.92 5.63 6.10
C TYR A 201 2.56 4.29 5.70
N LEU A 202 3.15 4.25 4.51
CA LEU A 202 3.78 3.06 3.92
C LEU A 202 5.27 3.33 3.71
N PRO A 203 6.15 2.91 4.65
CA PRO A 203 7.58 3.21 4.60
C PRO A 203 8.42 2.25 3.75
N ASP A 204 7.82 1.22 3.19
CA ASP A 204 8.46 0.07 2.54
C ASP A 204 9.00 0.31 1.12
N GLN A 205 8.89 1.53 0.59
CA GLN A 205 9.44 1.89 -0.72
C GLN A 205 10.74 2.72 -0.60
N ASP A 206 11.48 2.77 -1.69
CA ASP A 206 12.72 3.52 -1.80
C ASP A 206 12.45 5.01 -2.11
N TYR A 207 12.77 5.87 -1.17
CA TYR A 207 12.59 7.33 -1.25
C TYR A 207 13.87 8.09 -1.65
N GLY A 208 14.95 7.37 -1.96
CA GLY A 208 16.25 7.94 -2.34
C GLY A 208 17.15 8.25 -1.14
N ARG A 209 18.43 8.49 -1.41
CA ARG A 209 19.50 8.58 -0.39
C ARG A 209 19.29 9.69 0.65
N ASN A 210 18.93 10.88 0.23
CA ASN A 210 18.89 12.07 1.10
C ASN A 210 17.80 12.02 2.20
N ARG A 211 16.93 10.99 2.19
CA ARG A 211 15.81 10.85 3.13
C ARG A 211 15.74 9.45 3.71
N SER A 212 16.86 8.74 3.71
CA SER A 212 16.92 7.37 4.16
C SER A 212 18.18 7.12 4.96
N LEU A 213 18.08 6.23 5.95
CA LEU A 213 19.20 5.48 6.49
C LEU A 213 19.27 4.12 5.79
N PHE A 214 20.46 3.55 5.75
CA PHE A 214 20.71 2.25 5.17
C PHE A 214 20.73 1.21 6.29
N VAL A 215 19.64 0.47 6.42
CA VAL A 215 19.42 -0.51 7.47
C VAL A 215 18.90 -1.82 6.87
N PRO A 216 19.05 -2.95 7.59
CA PRO A 216 18.59 -4.25 7.08
C PRO A 216 17.11 -4.25 6.68
N PHE A 217 16.81 -4.96 5.58
CA PHE A 217 15.47 -5.35 5.18
C PHE A 217 15.55 -6.74 4.56
N PHE A 218 15.02 -7.74 5.22
CA PHE A 218 15.27 -9.15 4.95
C PHE A 218 16.80 -9.43 4.92
N ALA A 219 17.27 -10.19 3.94
CA ALA A 219 18.71 -10.48 3.80
C ALA A 219 19.52 -9.33 3.17
N VAL A 220 18.90 -8.19 2.85
CA VAL A 220 19.62 -7.02 2.30
C VAL A 220 20.07 -6.13 3.46
N PRO A 221 21.38 -6.03 3.75
CA PRO A 221 21.89 -5.36 4.96
C PRO A 221 21.79 -3.84 4.90
N ASP A 222 21.72 -3.26 3.69
CA ASP A 222 21.85 -1.84 3.41
C ASP A 222 20.68 -1.29 2.56
N ALA A 223 19.45 -1.64 2.92
CA ALA A 223 18.26 -1.17 2.25
C ALA A 223 17.94 0.30 2.64
N ALA A 224 17.83 1.19 1.64
CA ALA A 224 17.44 2.57 1.87
C ALA A 224 16.05 2.65 2.52
N THR A 225 15.98 2.97 3.81
CA THR A 225 14.75 3.05 4.60
C THR A 225 14.48 4.49 5.02
N THR A 226 13.27 4.98 4.74
CA THR A 226 12.94 6.38 4.91
C THR A 226 12.90 6.84 6.37
N THR A 227 13.62 7.93 6.69
CA THR A 227 13.57 8.58 8.01
C THR A 227 12.27 9.33 8.25
N GLY A 228 11.46 9.53 7.19
CA GLY A 228 10.14 10.17 7.31
C GLY A 228 9.21 9.48 8.30
N THR A 229 9.34 8.17 8.48
CA THR A 229 8.57 7.39 9.45
C THR A 229 8.77 7.90 10.87
N LEU A 230 10.00 8.20 11.26
CA LEU A 230 10.34 8.68 12.60
C LEU A 230 9.80 10.09 12.86
N ILE A 231 9.78 10.94 11.83
CA ILE A 231 9.18 12.29 11.92
C ILE A 231 7.71 12.20 12.34
N PHE A 232 6.99 11.22 11.82
CA PHE A 232 5.59 11.01 12.16
C PHE A 232 5.43 10.26 13.48
N ALA A 233 6.18 9.18 13.68
CA ALA A 233 6.09 8.32 14.85
C ALA A 233 6.41 9.04 16.18
N ARG A 234 7.29 10.06 16.14
CA ARG A 234 7.70 10.85 17.33
C ARG A 234 6.76 12.03 17.64
N GLN A 235 5.61 12.14 16.98
CA GLN A 235 4.66 13.20 17.37
C GLN A 235 4.07 12.88 18.75
N LYS A 236 3.88 13.93 19.56
CA LYS A 236 3.26 13.79 20.89
C LYS A 236 1.80 13.39 20.78
N ASN A 237 1.32 12.64 21.75
CA ASN A 237 -0.08 12.21 21.86
C ASN A 237 -0.57 11.39 20.64
N ILE A 238 0.25 10.48 20.16
CA ILE A 238 -0.13 9.52 19.11
C ILE A 238 0.15 8.09 19.57
N GLN A 239 -0.47 7.15 18.87
CA GLN A 239 -0.18 5.72 18.96
C GLN A 239 0.29 5.21 17.60
N ASN A 240 1.33 4.35 17.62
CA ASN A 240 1.92 3.75 16.43
C ASN A 240 1.49 2.29 16.34
N HIS A 241 0.79 1.90 15.30
CA HIS A 241 0.31 0.54 15.09
C HIS A 241 0.75 0.02 13.73
N ILE A 242 0.94 -1.30 13.63
CA ILE A 242 1.14 -1.98 12.34
C ILE A 242 -0.21 -2.49 11.85
N LEU A 243 -0.49 -2.24 10.58
CA LEU A 243 -1.66 -2.75 9.87
C LEU A 243 -1.22 -3.81 8.86
N ILE A 244 -1.76 -5.03 8.98
CA ILE A 244 -1.48 -6.16 8.09
C ILE A 244 -2.75 -6.49 7.29
N PRO A 245 -2.84 -6.04 6.02
CA PRO A 245 -4.01 -6.28 5.19
C PRO A 245 -3.79 -7.48 4.27
N THR A 246 -4.43 -8.60 4.54
CA THR A 246 -4.30 -9.82 3.73
C THR A 246 -5.60 -10.20 3.03
N ARG A 247 -5.50 -10.76 1.81
CA ARG A 247 -6.59 -11.48 1.16
C ARG A 247 -6.59 -12.93 1.61
N ASN A 248 -7.75 -13.44 2.02
CA ASN A 248 -7.93 -14.82 2.49
C ASN A 248 -7.90 -15.81 1.32
N ASP A 249 -7.21 -16.95 1.49
CA ASP A 249 -7.05 -17.96 0.44
C ASP A 249 -8.35 -18.69 0.09
N ASP A 250 -9.26 -18.82 1.05
CA ASP A 250 -10.57 -19.47 0.90
C ASP A 250 -11.58 -18.67 0.07
N GLY A 251 -11.20 -17.44 -0.35
CA GLY A 251 -12.09 -16.54 -1.07
C GLY A 251 -13.20 -15.93 -0.22
N SER A 252 -13.09 -15.96 1.11
CA SER A 252 -14.05 -15.30 2.02
C SER A 252 -13.97 -13.78 1.91
N GLY A 253 -12.80 -13.24 1.61
CA GLY A 253 -12.55 -11.80 1.51
C GLY A 253 -11.16 -11.40 2.01
N TYR A 254 -11.12 -10.43 2.93
CA TYR A 254 -9.88 -9.84 3.44
C TYR A 254 -9.91 -9.79 4.96
N THR A 255 -8.74 -9.98 5.55
CA THR A 255 -8.51 -9.75 6.97
C THR A 255 -7.56 -8.57 7.12
N LEU A 256 -7.99 -7.54 7.84
CA LEU A 256 -7.23 -6.34 8.15
C LEU A 256 -6.89 -6.40 9.64
N GLU A 257 -5.66 -6.77 9.97
CA GLU A 257 -5.23 -6.93 11.35
C GLU A 257 -4.46 -5.70 11.80
N ILE A 258 -4.96 -5.01 12.82
CA ILE A 258 -4.28 -3.91 13.49
C ILE A 258 -3.59 -4.50 14.71
N LYS A 259 -2.26 -4.49 14.70
CA LYS A 259 -1.46 -4.99 15.83
C LYS A 259 -1.54 -4.02 17.01
N PRO A 260 -1.32 -4.48 18.26
CA PRO A 260 -1.14 -3.61 19.41
C PRO A 260 -0.11 -2.52 19.14
N MET A 261 -0.18 -1.43 19.91
CA MET A 261 0.83 -0.37 19.85
C MET A 261 2.24 -0.96 20.10
N MET A 262 3.20 -0.50 19.31
CA MET A 262 4.61 -0.88 19.49
C MET A 262 5.11 -0.37 20.84
N GLU A 263 5.52 -1.27 21.72
CA GLU A 263 6.07 -0.92 23.03
C GLU A 263 7.47 -0.32 22.88
N ASN A 264 7.80 0.66 23.73
CA ASN A 264 9.11 1.35 23.71
C ASN A 264 9.51 1.81 22.29
N PHE A 265 8.56 2.35 21.57
CA PHE A 265 8.77 2.88 20.22
C PHE A 265 7.94 4.17 20.04
N PRO A 266 8.49 5.22 19.42
CA PRO A 266 9.89 5.36 18.99
C PRO A 266 10.84 5.66 20.15
N THR A 267 12.14 5.44 19.91
CA THR A 267 13.24 5.84 20.81
C THR A 267 13.97 7.08 20.27
N ASP A 268 15.13 7.42 20.87
CA ASP A 268 16.00 8.47 20.34
C ASP A 268 17.06 7.93 19.35
N ASP A 269 17.11 6.61 19.14
CA ASP A 269 17.99 5.96 18.18
C ASP A 269 17.27 5.74 16.84
N ASP A 270 17.61 6.55 15.86
CA ASP A 270 17.01 6.50 14.52
C ASP A 270 17.25 5.18 13.82
N GLU A 271 18.46 4.62 13.94
CA GLU A 271 18.85 3.39 13.26
C GLU A 271 18.13 2.20 13.85
N ALA A 272 18.16 2.05 15.18
CA ALA A 272 17.47 0.99 15.89
C ALA A 272 15.95 1.02 15.63
N ASP A 273 15.35 2.18 15.63
CA ASP A 273 13.93 2.36 15.35
C ASP A 273 13.58 1.93 13.90
N LEU A 274 14.39 2.29 12.91
CA LEU A 274 14.15 1.91 11.51
C LEU A 274 14.37 0.42 11.27
N ILE A 275 15.38 -0.18 11.92
CA ILE A 275 15.58 -1.64 11.90
C ILE A 275 14.34 -2.33 12.46
N ARG A 276 13.82 -1.86 13.58
CA ARG A 276 12.63 -2.43 14.22
C ARG A 276 11.39 -2.31 13.34
N ILE A 277 11.18 -1.15 12.68
CA ILE A 277 10.08 -0.97 11.72
C ILE A 277 10.22 -1.99 10.59
N ASN A 278 11.41 -2.12 9.99
CA ASN A 278 11.65 -3.08 8.93
C ASN A 278 11.31 -4.50 9.37
N GLN A 279 11.77 -4.92 10.56
CA GLN A 279 11.47 -6.24 11.12
C GLN A 279 9.98 -6.49 11.31
N GLU A 280 9.21 -5.50 11.76
CA GLU A 280 7.76 -5.63 11.88
C GLU A 280 7.08 -5.74 10.50
N LEU A 281 7.56 -4.99 9.50
CA LEU A 281 7.07 -5.10 8.12
C LEU A 281 7.46 -6.45 7.50
N GLU A 282 8.66 -6.95 7.75
CA GLU A 282 9.10 -8.28 7.30
C GLU A 282 8.21 -9.39 7.85
N LYS A 283 7.96 -9.39 9.18
CA LYS A 283 7.02 -10.31 9.81
C LYS A 283 5.64 -10.23 9.15
N ALA A 284 5.16 -9.02 8.89
CA ALA A 284 3.87 -8.80 8.25
C ALA A 284 3.86 -9.33 6.80
N ILE A 285 4.91 -9.09 6.02
CA ILE A 285 5.04 -9.58 4.64
C ILE A 285 5.05 -11.11 4.62
N MET A 286 5.69 -11.76 5.60
CA MET A 286 5.76 -13.23 5.67
C MET A 286 4.43 -13.93 5.95
N TYR A 287 3.37 -13.21 6.35
CA TYR A 287 2.02 -13.79 6.38
C TYR A 287 1.54 -14.22 5.00
N LYS A 288 1.81 -13.41 3.97
CA LYS A 288 1.42 -13.64 2.58
C LYS A 288 2.42 -12.99 1.63
N PRO A 289 3.63 -13.54 1.51
CA PRO A 289 4.70 -12.91 0.73
C PRO A 289 4.31 -12.74 -0.76
N GLU A 290 3.47 -13.62 -1.29
CA GLU A 290 2.96 -13.53 -2.67
C GLU A 290 1.97 -12.37 -2.88
N GLN A 291 1.51 -11.68 -1.82
CA GLN A 291 0.63 -10.52 -1.91
C GLN A 291 1.36 -9.18 -1.76
N TYR A 292 2.66 -9.20 -1.45
CA TYR A 292 3.47 -7.98 -1.36
C TYR A 292 3.88 -7.46 -2.75
N MET A 293 4.10 -6.16 -2.87
CA MET A 293 4.41 -5.50 -4.16
C MET A 293 5.89 -5.68 -4.57
N TRP A 294 6.31 -6.89 -4.89
CA TRP A 294 7.67 -7.18 -5.36
C TRP A 294 8.04 -6.50 -6.69
N LEU A 295 7.08 -5.98 -7.45
CA LEU A 295 7.28 -5.32 -8.75
C LEU A 295 7.93 -3.92 -8.63
N HIS A 296 8.10 -3.38 -7.42
CA HIS A 296 8.81 -2.13 -7.16
C HIS A 296 10.31 -2.37 -6.99
N ARG A 297 11.16 -1.49 -7.54
CA ARG A 297 12.63 -1.55 -7.34
C ARG A 297 12.97 -1.06 -5.93
N ARG A 298 12.77 -1.90 -4.90
CA ARG A 298 12.95 -1.56 -3.49
C ARG A 298 14.39 -1.19 -3.14
N PHE A 299 15.37 -1.81 -3.80
CA PHE A 299 16.79 -1.70 -3.51
C PHE A 299 17.57 -0.92 -4.58
N LYS A 300 16.93 0.05 -5.25
CA LYS A 300 17.57 0.82 -6.32
C LYS A 300 18.60 1.81 -5.80
N THR A 301 18.40 2.37 -4.60
CA THR A 301 19.31 3.35 -3.99
C THR A 301 20.33 2.62 -3.14
N ARG A 302 21.61 2.80 -3.49
CA ARG A 302 22.75 2.20 -2.79
C ARG A 302 23.35 3.20 -1.80
N PRO A 303 24.09 2.71 -0.75
CA PRO A 303 24.79 3.57 0.21
C PRO A 303 25.70 4.59 -0.47
N ASN A 304 26.56 4.14 -1.38
CA ASN A 304 27.40 5.02 -2.16
C ASN A 304 26.81 5.25 -3.55
N LYS A 305 27.06 6.44 -4.11
CA LYS A 305 26.54 6.81 -5.43
C LYS A 305 27.14 5.94 -6.54
N ASP A 306 28.36 5.49 -6.35
CA ASP A 306 29.13 4.71 -7.33
C ASP A 306 28.96 3.19 -7.16
N ASP A 307 28.22 2.76 -6.13
CA ASP A 307 27.91 1.35 -5.96
C ASP A 307 27.11 0.80 -7.15
N PRO A 308 27.38 -0.43 -7.60
CA PRO A 308 26.67 -1.03 -8.72
C PRO A 308 25.18 -1.23 -8.41
N SER A 309 24.35 -1.04 -9.45
CA SER A 309 22.92 -1.30 -9.34
C SER A 309 22.65 -2.79 -9.11
N LEU A 310 21.81 -3.11 -8.12
CA LEU A 310 21.35 -4.48 -7.87
C LEU A 310 20.37 -5.02 -8.95
N TYR A 311 19.94 -4.18 -9.89
CA TYR A 311 18.97 -4.54 -10.94
C TYR A 311 19.57 -4.54 -12.36
N LYS A 312 20.88 -4.66 -12.46
CA LYS A 312 21.55 -4.84 -13.77
C LYS A 312 21.52 -6.29 -14.22
#